data_5c9929715b1c3be5b52783b9362d3908
#
_entry.id   5c9929715b1c3be5b52783b9362d3908
#
_cell.length_a   1.000
_cell.length_b   1.000
_cell.length_c   1.000
_cell.angle_alpha   90.00
_cell.angle_beta   90.00
_cell.angle_gamma   90.00
#
_symmetry.space_group_name_H-M   'P 1'
#
loop_
_entity.id
_entity.type
_entity.pdbx_description
1 polymer ?
#
loop_
_entity_poly.entity_id
_entity_poly.type
_entity_poly.pdbx_seq_one_letter_code
_entity_poly.pdbx_strand_id
1 'polypeptide(L)'
;VLFRSNMGNGRVTQVMGPVIDVRFEHNEVPEINNALIIEVPKNDGTFKLTLEVALQLGDDVVRTIAMDSTDGVQRGMQVVNTGKDISVPVGEETLGRVFNVLGDTIDLEAPFPADAERSGIHKKAPAFDELSTSNEILETGIKVIDLLAPYLKGGKVGLFGGAGVGKTVLIQELIHNIAQEHGGISVFTGVGERTREGNDLYYEMKDSGVIEKTAMVFGQMNEPPGARMRVALTGLTIAEYFRDVEGQDVLLFIDNIFRFTQAGSEVSALLGRMPSAVGYQPTLATEMGQLQERITSTKKGSITSIQA
;
A
#
# COMPACT_ATOMS: atom_id res chain seq x y z
N VAL A 1 31.78 -12.80 11.04
CA VAL A 1 30.68 -13.20 11.96
C VAL A 1 29.45 -13.37 11.09
N LEU A 2 29.07 -14.61 10.78
CA LEU A 2 27.88 -14.97 10.05
C LEU A 2 26.66 -14.65 10.94
N PHE A 3 25.93 -13.57 10.65
CA PHE A 3 24.57 -13.42 11.14
C PHE A 3 23.71 -14.50 10.47
N ARG A 4 23.56 -15.64 11.10
CA ARG A 4 22.41 -16.50 10.89
C ARG A 4 21.21 -15.72 11.44
N SER A 5 20.47 -15.06 10.56
CA SER A 5 19.11 -14.64 10.88
C SER A 5 18.37 -15.91 11.30
N ASN A 6 17.82 -15.95 12.50
CA ASN A 6 16.87 -16.97 12.92
C ASN A 6 15.60 -16.83 12.07
N MET A 7 15.65 -17.35 10.85
CA MET A 7 14.46 -17.51 10.02
C MET A 7 13.73 -18.74 10.55
N GLY A 8 12.82 -18.56 11.49
CA GLY A 8 11.99 -19.63 12.03
C GLY A 8 11.16 -20.28 10.92
N ASN A 9 11.08 -21.61 10.99
CA ASN A 9 10.25 -22.38 10.06
C ASN A 9 8.94 -22.76 10.74
N GLY A 10 7.82 -22.39 10.10
CA GLY A 10 6.48 -22.75 10.54
C GLY A 10 5.83 -23.80 9.64
N ARG A 11 4.66 -24.26 10.06
CA ARG A 11 3.78 -25.14 9.27
C ARG A 11 2.36 -24.63 9.28
N VAL A 12 1.72 -24.67 8.12
CA VAL A 12 0.30 -24.35 7.97
C VAL A 12 -0.52 -25.32 8.81
N THR A 13 -1.36 -24.78 9.69
CA THR A 13 -2.30 -25.56 10.53
C THR A 13 -3.73 -25.48 10.04
N GLN A 14 -4.14 -24.33 9.49
CA GLN A 14 -5.49 -24.09 9.00
C GLN A 14 -5.48 -23.09 7.85
N VAL A 15 -6.38 -23.25 6.88
CA VAL A 15 -6.64 -22.33 5.78
C VAL A 15 -8.11 -21.95 5.80
N MET A 16 -8.41 -20.65 5.86
CA MET A 16 -9.76 -20.09 5.92
C MET A 16 -9.88 -18.96 4.88
N GLY A 17 -9.99 -19.32 3.59
CA GLY A 17 -9.95 -18.33 2.52
C GLY A 17 -8.63 -17.55 2.52
N PRO A 18 -8.66 -16.21 2.62
CA PRO A 18 -7.45 -15.40 2.64
C PRO A 18 -6.67 -15.42 3.97
N VAL A 19 -7.17 -16.12 4.98
CA VAL A 19 -6.54 -16.19 6.31
C VAL A 19 -5.95 -17.58 6.53
N ILE A 20 -4.70 -17.61 6.97
CA ILE A 20 -3.94 -18.85 7.19
C ILE A 20 -3.35 -18.82 8.60
N ASP A 21 -3.58 -19.90 9.36
CA ASP A 21 -2.94 -20.12 10.64
C ASP A 21 -1.67 -20.95 10.47
N VAL A 22 -0.59 -20.49 11.09
CA VAL A 22 0.73 -21.09 11.00
C VAL A 22 1.28 -21.33 12.40
N ARG A 23 1.76 -22.54 12.66
CA ARG A 23 2.44 -22.90 13.91
C ARG A 23 3.95 -22.85 13.71
N PHE A 24 4.64 -22.22 14.62
CA PHE A 24 6.11 -22.17 14.69
C PHE A 24 6.64 -23.03 15.81
N GLU A 25 7.96 -23.20 15.87
CA GLU A 25 8.61 -23.80 17.03
C GLU A 25 8.68 -22.79 18.18
N HIS A 26 8.75 -23.31 19.40
CA HIS A 26 8.80 -22.46 20.59
C HIS A 26 9.99 -21.49 20.51
N ASN A 27 9.75 -20.23 20.82
CA ASN A 27 10.69 -19.09 20.69
C ASN A 27 11.01 -18.62 19.24
N GLU A 28 10.36 -19.18 18.21
CA GLU A 28 10.52 -18.73 16.81
C GLU A 28 9.26 -18.08 16.25
N VAL A 29 8.31 -17.71 17.13
CA VAL A 29 7.04 -17.08 16.74
C VAL A 29 7.31 -15.70 16.12
N PRO A 30 6.83 -15.44 14.89
CA PRO A 30 7.03 -14.17 14.24
C PRO A 30 6.35 -13.01 14.96
N GLU A 31 6.90 -11.82 14.82
CA GLU A 31 6.25 -10.60 15.26
C GLU A 31 5.07 -10.23 14.36
N ILE A 32 4.15 -9.43 14.89
CA ILE A 32 3.04 -8.86 14.11
C ILE A 32 3.61 -8.01 12.97
N ASN A 33 2.98 -8.07 11.81
CA ASN A 33 3.39 -7.48 10.53
C ASN A 33 4.56 -8.19 9.82
N ASN A 34 5.20 -9.18 10.41
CA ASN A 34 6.22 -9.91 9.67
C ASN A 34 5.65 -10.58 8.43
N ALA A 35 6.43 -10.52 7.35
CA ALA A 35 6.14 -11.23 6.11
C ALA A 35 6.61 -12.68 6.21
N LEU A 36 5.72 -13.59 5.86
CA LEU A 36 6.00 -15.03 5.78
C LEU A 36 5.85 -15.48 4.32
N ILE A 37 6.59 -16.51 3.94
CA ILE A 37 6.55 -17.05 2.58
C ILE A 37 6.19 -18.52 2.60
N ILE A 38 5.22 -18.90 1.75
CA ILE A 38 4.89 -20.28 1.44
C ILE A 38 5.25 -20.55 -0.03
N GLU A 39 5.91 -21.64 -0.30
CA GLU A 39 6.11 -22.12 -1.65
C GLU A 39 5.01 -23.11 -2.01
N VAL A 40 4.08 -22.68 -2.89
CA VAL A 40 2.93 -23.47 -3.31
C VAL A 40 3.26 -24.12 -4.64
N PRO A 41 3.28 -25.48 -4.73
CA PRO A 41 3.48 -26.18 -5.99
C PRO A 41 2.32 -25.89 -6.96
N LYS A 42 2.63 -25.53 -8.21
CA LYS A 42 1.69 -25.42 -9.33
C LYS A 42 2.17 -26.26 -10.50
N ASN A 43 1.29 -26.52 -11.46
CA ASN A 43 1.60 -27.36 -12.64
C ASN A 43 2.81 -26.83 -13.45
N ASP A 44 3.02 -25.50 -13.42
CA ASP A 44 4.06 -24.81 -14.18
C ASP A 44 5.25 -24.35 -13.33
N GLY A 45 5.38 -24.87 -12.09
CA GLY A 45 6.47 -24.50 -11.19
C GLY A 45 6.04 -24.25 -9.75
N THR A 46 6.76 -23.40 -9.05
CA THR A 46 6.46 -23.03 -7.67
C THR A 46 6.03 -21.58 -7.58
N PHE A 47 4.89 -21.34 -6.96
CA PHE A 47 4.38 -20.00 -6.68
C PHE A 47 4.75 -19.59 -5.25
N LYS A 48 5.32 -18.40 -5.07
CA LYS A 48 5.63 -17.84 -3.76
C LYS A 48 4.46 -17.00 -3.27
N LEU A 49 3.76 -17.49 -2.24
CA LEU A 49 2.69 -16.77 -1.57
C LEU A 49 3.25 -16.02 -0.36
N THR A 50 3.08 -14.71 -0.34
CA THR A 50 3.43 -13.88 0.82
C THR A 50 2.22 -13.76 1.75
N LEU A 51 2.46 -13.98 3.04
CA LEU A 51 1.52 -13.79 4.12
C LEU A 51 2.02 -12.70 5.05
N GLU A 52 1.11 -11.98 5.70
CA GLU A 52 1.44 -11.02 6.75
C GLU A 52 0.85 -11.47 8.08
N VAL A 53 1.65 -11.47 9.12
CA VAL A 53 1.20 -11.83 10.48
C VAL A 53 0.27 -10.74 11.02
N ALA A 54 -0.99 -11.11 11.26
CA ALA A 54 -2.02 -10.21 11.79
C ALA A 54 -2.22 -10.35 13.29
N LEU A 55 -2.13 -11.58 13.82
CA LEU A 55 -2.38 -11.88 15.23
C LEU A 55 -1.47 -13.01 15.71
N GLN A 56 -1.13 -12.99 16.99
CA GLN A 56 -0.58 -14.13 17.72
C GLN A 56 -1.71 -14.75 18.54
N LEU A 57 -1.98 -16.04 18.32
CA LEU A 57 -3.12 -16.74 18.94
C LEU A 57 -2.77 -17.45 20.26
N GLY A 58 -1.49 -17.49 20.61
CA GLY A 58 -0.95 -18.36 21.66
C GLY A 58 -0.56 -19.74 21.12
N ASP A 59 0.01 -20.58 21.97
CA ASP A 59 0.46 -21.95 21.62
C ASP A 59 1.33 -22.00 20.35
N ASP A 60 2.20 -20.99 20.19
CA ASP A 60 3.13 -20.84 19.06
C ASP A 60 2.43 -20.72 17.67
N VAL A 61 1.15 -20.33 17.65
CA VAL A 61 0.35 -20.14 16.44
C VAL A 61 0.15 -18.68 16.15
N VAL A 62 0.38 -18.31 14.89
CA VAL A 62 0.06 -16.98 14.36
C VAL A 62 -1.04 -17.08 13.30
N ARG A 63 -1.89 -16.08 13.25
CA ARG A 63 -2.90 -15.89 12.20
C ARG A 63 -2.42 -14.86 11.21
N THR A 64 -2.48 -15.21 9.94
CA THR A 64 -1.90 -14.41 8.85
C THR A 64 -2.94 -14.09 7.80
N ILE A 65 -2.68 -13.04 7.03
CA ILE A 65 -3.48 -12.62 5.88
C ILE A 65 -2.61 -12.82 4.62
N ALA A 66 -3.18 -13.49 3.61
CA ALA A 66 -2.51 -13.72 2.34
C ALA A 66 -2.58 -12.49 1.44
N MET A 67 -1.47 -12.20 0.76
CA MET A 67 -1.38 -11.10 -0.21
C MET A 67 -1.77 -11.51 -1.62
N ASP A 68 -1.95 -12.81 -1.86
CA ASP A 68 -2.40 -13.37 -3.13
C ASP A 68 -3.31 -14.58 -2.89
N SER A 69 -3.76 -15.25 -3.97
CA SER A 69 -4.62 -16.43 -3.87
C SER A 69 -4.02 -17.52 -3.00
N THR A 70 -4.84 -18.08 -2.14
CA THR A 70 -4.50 -19.22 -1.28
C THR A 70 -4.75 -20.57 -1.95
N ASP A 71 -5.08 -20.59 -3.24
CA ASP A 71 -5.36 -21.81 -3.99
C ASP A 71 -4.15 -22.73 -4.05
N GLY A 72 -4.34 -23.97 -3.61
CA GLY A 72 -3.28 -24.98 -3.53
C GLY A 72 -2.54 -25.01 -2.20
N VAL A 73 -2.78 -24.08 -1.29
CA VAL A 73 -2.22 -24.13 0.07
C VAL A 73 -2.87 -25.28 0.85
N GLN A 74 -2.06 -26.12 1.44
CA GLN A 74 -2.48 -27.28 2.21
C GLN A 74 -1.92 -27.24 3.63
N ARG A 75 -2.66 -27.83 4.55
CA ARG A 75 -2.20 -28.05 5.92
C ARG A 75 -0.89 -28.85 5.92
N GLY A 76 0.06 -28.44 6.75
CA GLY A 76 1.38 -29.08 6.86
C GLY A 76 2.45 -28.49 5.93
N MET A 77 2.08 -27.62 4.97
CA MET A 77 3.08 -26.93 4.16
C MET A 77 4.03 -26.09 5.01
N GLN A 78 5.28 -26.02 4.59
CA GLN A 78 6.31 -25.24 5.25
C GLN A 78 6.14 -23.76 4.99
N VAL A 79 6.35 -22.96 6.02
CA VAL A 79 6.29 -21.51 6.00
C VAL A 79 7.60 -20.95 6.52
N VAL A 80 8.18 -20.00 5.80
CA VAL A 80 9.44 -19.34 6.18
C VAL A 80 9.15 -17.93 6.68
N ASN A 81 9.63 -17.60 7.89
CA ASN A 81 9.60 -16.23 8.40
C ASN A 81 10.75 -15.42 7.80
N THR A 82 10.45 -14.28 7.15
CA THR A 82 11.48 -13.39 6.61
C THR A 82 12.18 -12.55 7.67
N GLY A 83 11.62 -12.50 8.90
CA GLY A 83 12.14 -11.70 10.01
C GLY A 83 11.93 -10.19 9.88
N LYS A 84 11.15 -9.75 8.90
CA LYS A 84 10.83 -8.34 8.64
C LYS A 84 9.45 -8.21 8.01
N ASP A 85 8.91 -6.99 8.00
CA ASP A 85 7.66 -6.67 7.32
C ASP A 85 7.78 -6.72 5.79
N ILE A 86 6.63 -6.60 5.10
CA ILE A 86 6.60 -6.44 3.65
C ILE A 86 7.39 -5.17 3.29
N SER A 87 8.40 -5.32 2.44
CA SER A 87 9.20 -4.21 1.94
C SER A 87 8.99 -4.01 0.44
N VAL A 88 8.97 -2.76 0.02
CA VAL A 88 8.71 -2.35 -1.36
C VAL A 88 9.82 -1.44 -1.86
N PRO A 89 10.09 -1.41 -3.17
CA PRO A 89 11.11 -0.53 -3.71
C PRO A 89 10.74 0.94 -3.50
N VAL A 90 11.74 1.77 -3.33
CA VAL A 90 11.61 3.22 -3.13
C VAL A 90 12.69 3.94 -3.93
N GLY A 91 12.54 5.26 -4.10
CA GLY A 91 13.51 6.10 -4.81
C GLY A 91 13.12 6.39 -6.25
N GLU A 92 13.98 7.17 -6.93
CA GLU A 92 13.74 7.66 -8.30
C GLU A 92 13.46 6.54 -9.31
N GLU A 93 14.02 5.36 -9.10
CA GLU A 93 13.82 4.19 -9.95
C GLU A 93 12.37 3.71 -10.00
N THR A 94 11.55 4.12 -9.02
CA THR A 94 10.11 3.80 -8.99
C THR A 94 9.28 4.66 -9.93
N LEU A 95 9.80 5.79 -10.35
CA LEU A 95 9.10 6.71 -11.26
C LEU A 95 8.96 6.09 -12.65
N GLY A 96 7.82 6.31 -13.26
CA GLY A 96 7.47 5.71 -14.54
C GLY A 96 7.03 4.25 -14.49
N ARG A 97 7.04 3.63 -13.30
CA ARG A 97 6.79 2.20 -13.13
C ARG A 97 5.45 1.92 -12.44
N VAL A 98 4.97 0.72 -12.67
CA VAL A 98 3.71 0.22 -12.07
C VAL A 98 3.99 -1.00 -11.23
N PHE A 99 3.57 -0.97 -9.97
CA PHE A 99 3.82 -2.01 -8.97
C PHE A 99 2.54 -2.66 -8.45
N ASN A 100 2.68 -3.89 -7.97
CA ASN A 100 1.68 -4.54 -7.12
C ASN A 100 1.91 -4.20 -5.62
N VAL A 101 1.13 -4.80 -4.75
CA VAL A 101 1.22 -4.60 -3.28
C VAL A 101 2.59 -4.98 -2.69
N LEU A 102 3.28 -5.94 -3.27
CA LEU A 102 4.60 -6.42 -2.84
C LEU A 102 5.77 -5.64 -3.44
N GLY A 103 5.45 -4.66 -4.31
CA GLY A 103 6.45 -3.89 -5.02
C GLY A 103 7.11 -4.64 -6.18
N ASP A 104 6.43 -5.66 -6.71
CA ASP A 104 6.84 -6.26 -7.98
C ASP A 104 6.24 -5.46 -9.12
N THR A 105 7.00 -5.27 -10.19
CA THR A 105 6.52 -4.56 -11.38
C THR A 105 5.49 -5.39 -12.14
N ILE A 106 4.41 -4.74 -12.54
CA ILE A 106 3.32 -5.32 -13.35
C ILE A 106 3.19 -4.65 -14.71
N ASP A 107 4.04 -3.68 -14.99
CA ASP A 107 4.24 -3.14 -16.33
C ASP A 107 5.05 -4.14 -17.18
N LEU A 108 4.96 -4.03 -18.49
CA LEU A 108 5.73 -4.86 -19.42
C LEU A 108 7.08 -4.23 -19.82
N GLU A 109 7.58 -3.31 -18.99
CA GLU A 109 8.85 -2.63 -19.21
C GLU A 109 10.06 -3.50 -18.80
N ALA A 110 11.25 -2.96 -18.90
CA ALA A 110 12.48 -3.66 -18.52
C ALA A 110 12.43 -4.18 -17.07
N PRO A 111 13.11 -5.30 -16.76
CA PRO A 111 13.19 -5.82 -15.40
C PRO A 111 13.62 -4.73 -14.40
N PHE A 112 12.96 -4.69 -13.23
CA PHE A 112 13.30 -3.74 -12.18
C PHE A 112 14.63 -4.15 -11.50
N PRO A 113 15.51 -3.19 -11.15
CA PRO A 113 16.78 -3.51 -10.51
C PRO A 113 16.60 -4.36 -9.24
N ALA A 114 17.35 -5.45 -9.15
CA ALA A 114 17.26 -6.36 -8.00
C ALA A 114 17.90 -5.80 -6.72
N ASP A 115 18.79 -4.82 -6.87
CA ASP A 115 19.51 -4.12 -5.81
C ASP A 115 18.89 -2.77 -5.44
N ALA A 116 17.70 -2.44 -5.99
CA ALA A 116 16.96 -1.25 -5.63
C ALA A 116 16.71 -1.15 -4.12
N GLU A 117 16.80 0.05 -3.58
CA GLU A 117 16.51 0.31 -2.18
C GLU A 117 15.05 -0.06 -1.86
N ARG A 118 14.85 -0.74 -0.74
CA ARG A 118 13.52 -1.18 -0.29
C ARG A 118 13.24 -0.69 1.11
N SER A 119 11.98 -0.35 1.36
CA SER A 119 11.51 0.14 2.65
C SER A 119 10.27 -0.62 3.11
N GLY A 120 10.19 -0.92 4.40
CA GLY A 120 9.03 -1.58 4.99
C GLY A 120 7.76 -0.71 4.91
N ILE A 121 6.61 -1.34 4.72
CA ILE A 121 5.33 -0.62 4.59
C ILE A 121 4.73 -0.21 5.92
N HIS A 122 5.14 -0.82 7.03
CA HIS A 122 4.64 -0.54 8.37
C HIS A 122 5.54 0.48 9.09
N LYS A 123 5.46 1.73 8.67
CA LYS A 123 6.17 2.84 9.33
C LYS A 123 5.29 3.55 10.35
N LYS A 124 5.93 4.15 11.34
CA LYS A 124 5.26 5.08 12.26
C LYS A 124 5.03 6.43 11.59
N ALA A 125 4.00 7.14 12.03
CA ALA A 125 3.82 8.54 11.66
C ALA A 125 5.04 9.37 12.12
N PRO A 126 5.35 10.48 11.41
CA PRO A 126 6.40 11.42 11.84
C PRO A 126 6.21 11.88 13.27
N ALA A 127 7.30 12.07 13.99
CA ALA A 127 7.25 12.55 15.37
C ALA A 127 6.74 14.01 15.42
N PHE A 128 6.17 14.40 16.55
CA PHE A 128 5.55 15.73 16.71
C PHE A 128 6.54 16.89 16.42
N ASP A 129 7.79 16.72 16.79
CA ASP A 129 8.86 17.69 16.57
C ASP A 129 9.38 17.74 15.11
N GLU A 130 9.05 16.74 14.29
CA GLU A 130 9.38 16.71 12.86
C GLU A 130 8.34 17.42 12.00
N LEU A 131 7.13 17.65 12.52
CA LEU A 131 6.04 18.26 11.80
C LEU A 131 6.33 19.72 11.43
N SER A 132 5.87 20.12 10.23
CA SER A 132 5.83 21.52 9.82
C SER A 132 4.52 22.16 10.23
N THR A 133 4.60 23.39 10.75
CA THR A 133 3.43 24.22 11.08
C THR A 133 3.09 25.22 9.98
N SER A 134 3.77 25.16 8.84
CA SER A 134 3.53 26.05 7.69
C SER A 134 2.18 25.73 7.05
N ASN A 135 1.37 26.77 6.81
CA ASN A 135 0.11 26.69 6.09
C ASN A 135 0.28 27.27 4.68
N GLU A 136 0.95 26.53 3.83
CA GLU A 136 1.11 26.91 2.43
C GLU A 136 -0.01 26.33 1.58
N ILE A 137 -0.55 27.14 0.68
CA ILE A 137 -1.54 26.69 -0.30
C ILE A 137 -0.83 25.95 -1.43
N LEU A 138 -1.39 24.81 -1.83
CA LEU A 138 -0.99 24.10 -3.03
C LEU A 138 -1.80 24.65 -4.21
N GLU A 139 -1.15 25.38 -5.10
CA GLU A 139 -1.77 25.85 -6.33
C GLU A 139 -1.96 24.68 -7.29
N THR A 140 -3.22 24.36 -7.58
CA THR A 140 -3.58 23.19 -8.41
C THR A 140 -3.70 23.52 -9.89
N GLY A 141 -3.79 24.80 -10.25
CA GLY A 141 -4.09 25.27 -11.60
C GLY A 141 -5.55 25.10 -12.00
N ILE A 142 -6.39 24.54 -11.12
CA ILE A 142 -7.82 24.37 -11.36
C ILE A 142 -8.56 25.51 -10.65
N LYS A 143 -9.05 26.46 -11.42
CA LYS A 143 -9.62 27.72 -10.91
C LYS A 143 -10.67 27.53 -9.81
N VAL A 144 -11.56 26.55 -9.97
CA VAL A 144 -12.64 26.32 -9.00
C VAL A 144 -12.08 25.79 -7.66
N ILE A 145 -11.03 25.01 -7.69
CA ILE A 145 -10.37 24.52 -6.47
C ILE A 145 -9.60 25.66 -5.81
N ASP A 146 -8.71 26.30 -6.55
CA ASP A 146 -7.81 27.31 -6.01
C ASP A 146 -8.55 28.53 -5.45
N LEU A 147 -9.73 28.86 -6.04
CA LEU A 147 -10.52 30.00 -5.62
C LEU A 147 -11.54 29.69 -4.50
N LEU A 148 -12.20 28.53 -4.56
CA LEU A 148 -13.33 28.21 -3.67
C LEU A 148 -13.00 27.20 -2.57
N ALA A 149 -12.04 26.33 -2.79
CA ALA A 149 -11.67 25.27 -1.86
C ALA A 149 -10.16 24.95 -1.96
N PRO A 150 -9.28 25.93 -1.68
CA PRO A 150 -7.84 25.77 -1.87
C PRO A 150 -7.29 24.61 -1.03
N TYR A 151 -6.39 23.85 -1.63
CA TYR A 151 -5.71 22.75 -0.95
C TYR A 151 -4.51 23.28 -0.18
N LEU A 152 -4.25 22.70 0.98
CA LEU A 152 -3.05 22.99 1.77
C LEU A 152 -2.00 21.91 1.51
N LYS A 153 -0.74 22.30 1.41
CA LYS A 153 0.39 21.36 1.38
C LYS A 153 0.38 20.51 2.65
N GLY A 154 0.54 19.19 2.49
CA GLY A 154 0.42 18.25 3.59
C GLY A 154 -1.02 17.99 4.05
N GLY A 155 -1.99 18.55 3.35
CA GLY A 155 -3.42 18.33 3.60
C GLY A 155 -3.92 17.00 3.06
N LYS A 156 -5.12 16.64 3.53
CA LYS A 156 -5.86 15.46 3.08
C LYS A 156 -7.18 15.91 2.49
N VAL A 157 -7.38 15.64 1.22
CA VAL A 157 -8.54 16.07 0.47
C VAL A 157 -9.37 14.87 0.05
N GLY A 158 -10.67 14.90 0.33
CA GLY A 158 -11.62 13.87 -0.11
C GLY A 158 -12.39 14.32 -1.34
N LEU A 159 -12.39 13.51 -2.39
CA LEU A 159 -13.22 13.70 -3.59
C LEU A 159 -14.43 12.77 -3.53
N PHE A 160 -15.57 13.30 -3.17
CA PHE A 160 -16.81 12.54 -3.08
C PHE A 160 -17.64 12.68 -4.36
N GLY A 161 -18.07 11.55 -4.89
CA GLY A 161 -18.94 11.53 -6.08
C GLY A 161 -19.25 10.11 -6.54
N GLY A 162 -20.36 9.97 -7.22
CA GLY A 162 -20.77 8.70 -7.86
C GLY A 162 -19.88 8.34 -9.05
N ALA A 163 -20.25 7.26 -9.75
CA ALA A 163 -19.57 6.87 -10.98
C ALA A 163 -19.82 7.92 -12.10
N GLY A 164 -18.82 8.14 -12.94
CA GLY A 164 -18.94 8.99 -14.14
C GLY A 164 -19.02 10.50 -13.88
N VAL A 165 -18.69 10.98 -12.69
CA VAL A 165 -18.72 12.42 -12.36
C VAL A 165 -17.40 13.16 -12.63
N GLY A 166 -16.42 12.49 -13.24
CA GLY A 166 -15.16 13.11 -13.64
C GLY A 166 -14.05 13.08 -12.58
N LYS A 167 -14.13 12.23 -11.54
CA LYS A 167 -13.06 12.12 -10.53
C LYS A 167 -11.71 11.81 -11.16
N THR A 168 -11.66 10.81 -12.03
CA THR A 168 -10.42 10.39 -12.70
C THR A 168 -9.83 11.51 -13.55
N VAL A 169 -10.66 12.24 -14.30
CA VAL A 169 -10.23 13.40 -15.10
C VAL A 169 -9.63 14.49 -14.21
N LEU A 170 -10.23 14.73 -13.05
CA LEU A 170 -9.72 15.70 -12.08
C LEU A 170 -8.36 15.26 -11.51
N ILE A 171 -8.21 13.98 -11.19
CA ILE A 171 -6.94 13.40 -10.70
C ILE A 171 -5.84 13.56 -11.77
N GLN A 172 -6.14 13.22 -13.01
CA GLN A 172 -5.21 13.36 -14.14
C GLN A 172 -4.77 14.81 -14.34
N GLU A 173 -5.69 15.75 -14.30
CA GLU A 173 -5.39 17.18 -14.43
C GLU A 173 -4.52 17.67 -13.27
N LEU A 174 -4.78 17.23 -12.05
CA LEU A 174 -3.95 17.56 -10.90
C LEU A 174 -2.53 17.02 -11.05
N ILE A 175 -2.37 15.75 -11.45
CA ILE A 175 -1.05 15.15 -11.70
C ILE A 175 -0.32 15.93 -12.80
N HIS A 176 -1.01 16.23 -13.90
CA HIS A 176 -0.44 16.97 -15.01
C HIS A 176 0.06 18.35 -14.58
N ASN A 177 -0.77 19.12 -13.91
CA ASN A 177 -0.44 20.48 -13.50
C ASN A 177 0.72 20.50 -12.50
N ILE A 178 0.73 19.61 -11.50
CA ILE A 178 1.81 19.53 -10.53
C ILE A 178 3.12 19.08 -11.19
N ALA A 179 3.07 18.12 -12.10
CA ALA A 179 4.27 17.68 -12.82
C ALA A 179 4.87 18.78 -13.72
N GLN A 180 4.01 19.55 -14.38
CA GLN A 180 4.44 20.60 -15.32
C GLN A 180 4.89 21.89 -14.61
N GLU A 181 4.10 22.38 -13.66
CA GLU A 181 4.30 23.70 -13.06
C GLU A 181 5.24 23.66 -11.84
N HIS A 182 5.15 22.63 -11.03
CA HIS A 182 5.91 22.52 -9.77
C HIS A 182 7.09 21.54 -9.86
N GLY A 183 7.21 20.78 -10.95
CA GLY A 183 8.23 19.74 -11.06
C GLY A 183 8.07 18.61 -10.03
N GLY A 184 6.94 18.57 -9.35
CA GLY A 184 6.65 17.67 -8.24
C GLY A 184 6.46 16.22 -8.66
N ILE A 185 6.64 15.33 -7.70
CA ILE A 185 6.45 13.89 -7.86
C ILE A 185 5.04 13.53 -7.40
N SER A 186 4.44 12.58 -8.13
CA SER A 186 3.14 12.02 -7.79
C SER A 186 3.26 10.52 -7.54
N VAL A 187 2.49 10.02 -6.59
CA VAL A 187 2.29 8.59 -6.38
C VAL A 187 0.80 8.30 -6.50
N PHE A 188 0.45 7.45 -7.45
CA PHE A 188 -0.93 7.02 -7.63
C PHE A 188 -1.13 5.63 -7.06
N THR A 189 -2.16 5.48 -6.24
CA THR A 189 -2.48 4.21 -5.59
C THR A 189 -3.91 3.80 -5.91
N GLY A 190 -4.07 2.80 -6.76
CA GLY A 190 -5.35 2.20 -7.11
C GLY A 190 -5.74 1.11 -6.12
N VAL A 191 -6.73 1.37 -5.28
CA VAL A 191 -7.21 0.43 -4.25
C VAL A 191 -8.55 -0.15 -4.66
N GLY A 192 -8.57 -1.42 -5.06
CA GLY A 192 -9.78 -2.11 -5.47
C GLY A 192 -10.40 -1.58 -6.76
N GLU A 193 -9.62 -0.90 -7.59
CA GLU A 193 -10.06 -0.38 -8.88
C GLU A 193 -10.16 -1.49 -9.95
N ARG A 194 -10.88 -1.17 -11.02
CA ARG A 194 -10.98 -2.08 -12.17
C ARG A 194 -9.68 -2.07 -12.95
N THR A 195 -9.21 -3.26 -13.33
CA THR A 195 -7.99 -3.42 -14.14
C THR A 195 -7.99 -2.56 -15.39
N ARG A 196 -9.14 -2.44 -16.07
CA ARG A 196 -9.29 -1.62 -17.26
C ARG A 196 -9.05 -0.13 -16.96
N GLU A 197 -9.68 0.40 -15.91
CA GLU A 197 -9.53 1.82 -15.55
C GLU A 197 -8.09 2.17 -15.17
N GLY A 198 -7.41 1.26 -14.44
CA GLY A 198 -5.99 1.41 -14.13
C GLY A 198 -5.10 1.38 -15.38
N ASN A 199 -5.40 0.49 -16.33
CA ASN A 199 -4.68 0.42 -17.58
C ASN A 199 -4.90 1.65 -18.47
N ASP A 200 -6.13 2.11 -18.58
CA ASP A 200 -6.48 3.32 -19.34
C ASP A 200 -5.72 4.54 -18.75
N LEU A 201 -5.72 4.69 -17.42
CA LEU A 201 -4.98 5.74 -16.72
C LEU A 201 -3.47 5.68 -16.98
N TYR A 202 -2.87 4.49 -16.96
CA TYR A 202 -1.44 4.32 -17.26
C TYR A 202 -1.08 4.83 -18.65
N TYR A 203 -1.86 4.44 -19.67
CA TYR A 203 -1.61 4.88 -21.04
C TYR A 203 -1.85 6.38 -21.24
N GLU A 204 -2.87 6.95 -20.63
CA GLU A 204 -3.12 8.38 -20.67
C GLU A 204 -1.99 9.19 -20.02
N MET A 205 -1.43 8.72 -18.90
CA MET A 205 -0.25 9.33 -18.29
C MET A 205 1.00 9.20 -19.17
N LYS A 206 1.14 8.07 -19.87
CA LYS A 206 2.25 7.84 -20.80
C LYS A 206 2.15 8.76 -22.01
N ASP A 207 0.97 8.91 -22.59
CA ASP A 207 0.72 9.77 -23.75
C ASP A 207 0.87 11.26 -23.41
N SER A 208 0.52 11.66 -22.20
CA SER A 208 0.71 13.04 -21.71
C SER A 208 2.12 13.35 -21.21
N GLY A 209 3.00 12.33 -21.10
CA GLY A 209 4.39 12.49 -20.67
C GLY A 209 4.58 12.73 -19.17
N VAL A 210 3.52 12.63 -18.35
CA VAL A 210 3.62 12.82 -16.90
C VAL A 210 4.00 11.57 -16.13
N ILE A 211 3.99 10.42 -16.81
CA ILE A 211 4.34 9.13 -16.19
C ILE A 211 5.76 9.13 -15.62
N GLU A 212 6.70 9.82 -16.24
CA GLU A 212 8.11 9.90 -15.81
C GLU A 212 8.30 10.50 -14.41
N LYS A 213 7.30 11.23 -13.91
CA LYS A 213 7.27 11.81 -12.55
C LYS A 213 6.25 11.15 -11.63
N THR A 214 5.73 10.01 -12.04
CA THR A 214 4.66 9.33 -11.32
C THR A 214 5.03 7.87 -11.06
N ALA A 215 4.96 7.44 -9.80
CA ALA A 215 4.97 6.03 -9.45
C ALA A 215 3.52 5.54 -9.29
N MET A 216 3.20 4.37 -9.83
CA MET A 216 1.86 3.80 -9.75
C MET A 216 1.87 2.49 -8.99
N VAL A 217 0.88 2.30 -8.11
CA VAL A 217 0.73 1.05 -7.35
C VAL A 217 -0.72 0.61 -7.44
N PHE A 218 -0.95 -0.64 -7.82
CA PHE A 218 -2.30 -1.18 -7.95
C PHE A 218 -2.52 -2.42 -7.08
N GLY A 219 -3.63 -2.42 -6.33
CA GLY A 219 -4.25 -3.59 -5.74
C GLY A 219 -5.67 -3.65 -6.26
N GLN A 220 -5.87 -4.43 -7.33
CA GLN A 220 -7.09 -4.37 -8.14
C GLN A 220 -8.28 -5.08 -7.49
N MET A 221 -9.47 -4.88 -8.05
CA MET A 221 -10.73 -5.42 -7.53
C MET A 221 -10.75 -6.95 -7.42
N ASN A 222 -10.07 -7.64 -8.31
CA ASN A 222 -9.99 -9.10 -8.34
C ASN A 222 -8.93 -9.69 -7.39
N GLU A 223 -8.09 -8.85 -6.80
CA GLU A 223 -7.08 -9.30 -5.85
C GLU A 223 -7.70 -9.58 -4.47
N PRO A 224 -7.07 -10.46 -3.66
CA PRO A 224 -7.58 -10.79 -2.34
C PRO A 224 -7.58 -9.57 -1.40
N PRO A 225 -8.38 -9.62 -0.32
CA PRO A 225 -8.50 -8.48 0.60
C PRO A 225 -7.18 -8.08 1.24
N GLY A 226 -6.23 -9.01 1.45
CA GLY A 226 -4.90 -8.69 1.96
C GLY A 226 -4.16 -7.69 1.09
N ALA A 227 -4.12 -7.92 -0.22
CA ALA A 227 -3.51 -7.01 -1.19
C ALA A 227 -4.19 -5.63 -1.16
N ARG A 228 -5.52 -5.61 -1.23
CA ARG A 228 -6.30 -4.35 -1.21
C ARG A 228 -6.15 -3.56 0.10
N MET A 229 -5.91 -4.23 1.22
CA MET A 229 -5.64 -3.58 2.51
C MET A 229 -4.25 -2.94 2.60
N ARG A 230 -3.28 -3.44 1.85
CA ARG A 230 -1.87 -3.03 2.00
C ARG A 230 -1.37 -2.15 0.85
N VAL A 231 -2.02 -2.17 -0.30
CA VAL A 231 -1.59 -1.39 -1.46
C VAL A 231 -1.51 0.12 -1.17
N ALA A 232 -2.42 0.67 -0.37
CA ALA A 232 -2.35 2.08 0.05
C ALA A 232 -1.10 2.37 0.89
N LEU A 233 -0.67 1.42 1.74
CA LEU A 233 0.57 1.54 2.51
C LEU A 233 1.80 1.44 1.60
N THR A 234 1.76 0.62 0.57
CA THR A 234 2.83 0.53 -0.44
C THR A 234 3.04 1.88 -1.13
N GLY A 235 1.99 2.48 -1.67
CA GLY A 235 2.08 3.80 -2.30
C GLY A 235 2.52 4.89 -1.33
N LEU A 236 1.99 4.89 -0.11
CA LEU A 236 2.41 5.83 0.92
C LEU A 236 3.90 5.68 1.27
N THR A 237 4.41 4.44 1.32
CA THR A 237 5.84 4.20 1.61
C THR A 237 6.75 4.76 0.54
N ILE A 238 6.37 4.66 -0.74
CA ILE A 238 7.08 5.31 -1.84
C ILE A 238 7.04 6.84 -1.69
N ALA A 239 5.87 7.41 -1.41
CA ALA A 239 5.72 8.85 -1.21
C ALA A 239 6.55 9.37 -0.02
N GLU A 240 6.61 8.62 1.08
CA GLU A 240 7.39 8.97 2.27
C GLU A 240 8.89 9.03 1.98
N TYR A 241 9.41 8.18 1.11
CA TYR A 241 10.82 8.21 0.73
C TYR A 241 11.17 9.57 0.08
N PHE A 242 10.37 10.01 -0.87
CA PHE A 242 10.57 11.31 -1.52
C PHE A 242 10.44 12.49 -0.53
N ARG A 243 9.50 12.43 0.42
CA ARG A 243 9.37 13.45 1.46
C ARG A 243 10.54 13.47 2.44
N ASP A 244 10.92 12.30 2.97
CA ASP A 244 11.81 12.19 4.14
C ASP A 244 13.28 12.10 3.77
N VAL A 245 13.61 11.49 2.63
CA VAL A 245 14.98 11.28 2.14
C VAL A 245 15.36 12.35 1.13
N GLU A 246 14.52 12.59 0.13
CA GLU A 246 14.80 13.54 -0.93
C GLU A 246 14.29 14.97 -0.64
N GLY A 247 13.49 15.14 0.42
CA GLY A 247 13.00 16.45 0.85
C GLY A 247 12.04 17.11 -0.13
N GLN A 248 11.24 16.32 -0.83
CA GLN A 248 10.34 16.79 -1.88
C GLN A 248 8.90 16.95 -1.41
N ASP A 249 8.15 17.76 -2.13
CA ASP A 249 6.70 17.84 -2.00
C ASP A 249 6.06 16.80 -2.94
N VAL A 250 5.27 15.90 -2.37
CA VAL A 250 4.71 14.75 -3.08
C VAL A 250 3.18 14.82 -3.08
N LEU A 251 2.56 14.52 -4.21
CA LEU A 251 1.13 14.24 -4.28
C LEU A 251 0.89 12.74 -4.16
N LEU A 252 0.04 12.36 -3.23
CA LEU A 252 -0.41 10.99 -3.06
C LEU A 252 -1.89 10.86 -3.42
N PHE A 253 -2.18 10.11 -4.46
CA PHE A 253 -3.55 9.77 -4.84
C PHE A 253 -3.91 8.38 -4.33
N ILE A 254 -5.08 8.27 -3.67
CA ILE A 254 -5.63 6.98 -3.23
C ILE A 254 -7.04 6.85 -3.82
N ASP A 255 -7.16 6.05 -4.85
CA ASP A 255 -8.43 5.76 -5.51
C ASP A 255 -8.71 4.25 -5.45
N ASN A 256 -9.55 3.76 -4.58
CA ASN A 256 -10.52 4.45 -3.76
C ASN A 256 -10.27 4.13 -2.26
N ILE A 257 -10.20 5.13 -1.42
CA ILE A 257 -9.92 4.93 0.03
C ILE A 257 -11.01 4.07 0.72
N PHE A 258 -12.24 4.10 0.24
CA PHE A 258 -13.30 3.24 0.76
C PHE A 258 -12.98 1.74 0.59
N ARG A 259 -12.30 1.36 -0.49
CA ARG A 259 -11.91 -0.03 -0.75
C ARG A 259 -10.87 -0.55 0.23
N PHE A 260 -10.00 0.32 0.73
CA PHE A 260 -9.10 -0.01 1.84
C PHE A 260 -9.89 -0.44 3.09
N THR A 261 -10.90 0.34 3.47
CA THR A 261 -11.79 0.04 4.59
C THR A 261 -12.58 -1.24 4.36
N GLN A 262 -13.15 -1.41 3.18
CA GLN A 262 -13.94 -2.59 2.80
C GLN A 262 -13.11 -3.87 2.88
N ALA A 263 -11.88 -3.86 2.37
CA ALA A 263 -10.98 -5.01 2.44
C ALA A 263 -10.68 -5.42 3.89
N GLY A 264 -10.50 -4.45 4.80
CA GLY A 264 -10.36 -4.70 6.22
C GLY A 264 -11.58 -5.37 6.84
N SER A 265 -12.79 -4.98 6.41
CA SER A 265 -14.02 -5.60 6.91
C SER A 265 -14.20 -7.04 6.42
N GLU A 266 -13.76 -7.35 5.21
CA GLU A 266 -13.84 -8.70 4.62
C GLU A 266 -13.05 -9.74 5.42
N VAL A 267 -11.90 -9.37 5.98
CA VAL A 267 -11.06 -10.28 6.77
C VAL A 267 -11.36 -10.25 8.26
N SER A 268 -12.05 -9.23 8.76
CA SER A 268 -12.21 -8.97 10.19
C SER A 268 -12.85 -10.14 10.95
N ALA A 269 -13.90 -10.73 10.40
CA ALA A 269 -14.57 -11.88 11.00
C ALA A 269 -13.66 -13.12 11.04
N LEU A 270 -12.87 -13.35 9.99
CA LEU A 270 -11.90 -14.46 9.91
C LEU A 270 -10.75 -14.27 10.91
N LEU A 271 -10.42 -13.03 11.24
CA LEU A 271 -9.46 -12.71 12.31
C LEU A 271 -10.04 -12.89 13.73
N GLY A 272 -11.33 -13.24 13.85
CA GLY A 272 -11.99 -13.43 15.13
C GLY A 272 -12.44 -12.13 15.80
N ARG A 273 -12.55 -11.04 15.05
CA ARG A 273 -13.03 -9.74 15.56
C ARG A 273 -14.55 -9.66 15.45
N MET A 274 -15.22 -9.24 16.51
CA MET A 274 -16.65 -8.98 16.47
C MET A 274 -16.93 -7.72 15.66
N PRO A 275 -17.88 -7.75 14.71
CA PRO A 275 -18.22 -6.56 13.93
C PRO A 275 -18.85 -5.47 14.82
N SER A 276 -18.66 -4.21 14.42
CA SER A 276 -19.38 -3.09 15.01
C SER A 276 -20.88 -3.12 14.68
N ALA A 277 -21.66 -2.23 15.26
CA ALA A 277 -23.12 -2.17 15.06
C ALA A 277 -23.57 -2.03 13.60
N VAL A 278 -22.71 -1.48 12.72
CA VAL A 278 -22.98 -1.32 11.28
C VAL A 278 -22.24 -2.31 10.39
N GLY A 279 -21.59 -3.32 10.98
CA GLY A 279 -20.92 -4.40 10.25
C GLY A 279 -19.48 -4.15 9.88
N TYR A 280 -18.90 -2.97 10.19
CA TYR A 280 -17.49 -2.70 9.99
C TYR A 280 -16.60 -3.34 11.06
N GLN A 281 -15.30 -3.47 10.74
CA GLN A 281 -14.31 -3.92 11.72
C GLN A 281 -14.21 -2.96 12.91
N PRO A 282 -14.01 -3.49 14.14
CA PRO A 282 -13.85 -2.64 15.33
C PRO A 282 -12.56 -1.80 15.29
N THR A 283 -11.60 -2.19 14.48
CA THR A 283 -10.30 -1.53 14.29
C THR A 283 -10.30 -0.46 13.20
N LEU A 284 -11.46 -0.13 12.61
CA LEU A 284 -11.57 0.81 11.49
C LEU A 284 -10.89 2.16 11.76
N ALA A 285 -11.20 2.78 12.88
CA ALA A 285 -10.64 4.09 13.24
C ALA A 285 -9.12 4.03 13.44
N THR A 286 -8.62 2.94 14.03
CA THR A 286 -7.18 2.74 14.25
C THR A 286 -6.45 2.51 12.94
N GLU A 287 -6.96 1.64 12.08
CA GLU A 287 -6.36 1.34 10.77
C GLU A 287 -6.32 2.59 9.87
N MET A 288 -7.44 3.31 9.80
CA MET A 288 -7.52 4.56 9.04
C MET A 288 -6.63 5.64 9.65
N GLY A 289 -6.62 5.78 10.97
CA GLY A 289 -5.78 6.74 11.68
C GLY A 289 -4.29 6.50 11.43
N GLN A 290 -3.83 5.25 11.49
CA GLN A 290 -2.44 4.90 11.21
C GLN A 290 -2.02 5.28 9.78
N LEU A 291 -2.89 5.08 8.80
CA LEU A 291 -2.64 5.53 7.43
C LEU A 291 -2.60 7.05 7.33
N GLN A 292 -3.62 7.72 7.86
CA GLN A 292 -3.82 9.16 7.69
C GLN A 292 -2.78 10.01 8.43
N GLU A 293 -2.33 9.59 9.61
CA GLU A 293 -1.33 10.35 10.40
C GLU A 293 0.08 10.35 9.77
N ARG A 294 0.37 9.39 8.88
CA ARG A 294 1.60 9.37 8.09
C ARG A 294 1.61 10.41 6.96
N ILE A 295 0.41 10.81 6.51
CA ILE A 295 0.20 11.79 5.43
C ILE A 295 0.22 13.19 6.04
N THR A 296 1.35 13.87 5.96
CA THR A 296 1.55 15.20 6.59
C THR A 296 2.75 15.92 6.00
N SER A 297 2.86 17.21 6.32
CA SER A 297 4.07 18.00 6.09
C SER A 297 5.08 17.83 7.22
N THR A 298 6.33 17.61 6.85
CA THR A 298 7.47 17.61 7.78
C THR A 298 8.36 18.81 7.49
N LYS A 299 9.38 19.02 8.32
CA LYS A 299 10.41 20.06 8.09
C LYS A 299 11.24 19.81 6.81
N LYS A 300 11.18 18.62 6.24
CA LYS A 300 11.95 18.22 5.05
C LYS A 300 11.15 18.37 3.77
N GLY A 301 9.89 17.99 3.78
CA GLY A 301 9.00 17.99 2.62
C GLY A 301 7.55 17.69 3.04
N SER A 302 6.66 17.57 2.06
CA SER A 302 5.26 17.33 2.32
C SER A 302 4.68 16.16 1.52
N ILE A 303 3.64 15.52 2.08
CA ILE A 303 2.75 14.65 1.32
C ILE A 303 1.37 15.27 1.39
N THR A 304 0.85 15.70 0.24
CA THR A 304 -0.54 16.13 0.09
C THR A 304 -1.32 14.99 -0.52
N SER A 305 -2.41 14.59 0.12
CA SER A 305 -3.17 13.42 -0.33
C SER A 305 -4.53 13.82 -0.90
N ILE A 306 -4.88 13.21 -2.02
CA ILE A 306 -6.18 13.32 -2.67
C ILE A 306 -6.78 11.93 -2.72
N GLN A 307 -7.90 11.77 -2.03
CA GLN A 307 -8.53 10.47 -1.79
C GLN A 307 -9.95 10.45 -2.35
N ALA A 308 -10.29 9.44 -3.15
CA ALA A 308 -11.61 9.27 -3.72
C ALA A 308 -12.40 8.13 -3.03
#